data_b0cf3de38d770625ab118953b17339e7
#
_entry.id   b0cf3de38d770625ab118953b17339e7
#
_cell.length_a   1.000
_cell.length_b   1.000
_cell.length_c   1.000
_cell.angle_alpha   90.00
_cell.angle_beta   90.00
_cell.angle_gamma   90.00
#
_symmetry.space_group_name_H-M   'P 1'
#
loop_
_entity.id
_entity.type
_entity.pdbx_description
1 polymer ?
#
loop_
_entity_poly.entity_id
_entity_poly.type
_entity_poly.pdbx_seq_one_letter_code
_entity_poly.pdbx_strand_id
1 'polypeptide(L)'
;MVKLTGYKKVKSAVFISGTGSNLKSLIKFSKKKKSPISIDLIISNNPKAKGLKLGKINKIKRKVYNFKKKYKIENQILFDLKKHKIKVICLAGFMKVLSRNFITKFKGKILNIHPSLLPKYKGLNTHQRALNNNEKYSGCTVHPVSYTHLTLPTTVIV
;
A
#
# COMPACT_ATOMS: atom_id res chain seq x y z
N MET A 1 10.12 -34.31 -19.78
CA MET A 1 9.60 -33.62 -18.57
C MET A 1 9.86 -32.11 -18.70
N VAL A 2 8.83 -31.33 -18.98
CA VAL A 2 8.94 -29.86 -19.01
C VAL A 2 9.01 -29.36 -17.56
N LYS A 3 10.16 -28.83 -17.15
CA LYS A 3 10.26 -28.14 -15.87
C LYS A 3 9.32 -26.95 -15.89
N LEU A 4 8.24 -27.01 -15.12
CA LEU A 4 7.36 -25.86 -14.85
C LEU A 4 8.24 -24.78 -14.20
N THR A 5 8.70 -23.82 -15.00
CA THR A 5 9.41 -22.63 -14.52
C THR A 5 8.46 -21.87 -13.59
N GLY A 6 8.80 -21.85 -12.30
CA GLY A 6 7.99 -21.19 -11.29
C GLY A 6 7.77 -19.72 -11.68
N TYR A 7 6.51 -19.27 -11.65
CA TYR A 7 6.15 -17.89 -11.94
C TYR A 7 6.95 -16.94 -11.08
N LYS A 8 7.74 -16.05 -11.72
CA LYS A 8 8.52 -15.04 -11.02
C LYS A 8 7.57 -14.03 -10.38
N LYS A 9 7.51 -14.02 -9.05
CA LYS A 9 6.66 -13.08 -8.31
C LYS A 9 7.05 -11.64 -8.59
N VAL A 10 6.06 -10.76 -8.72
CA VAL A 10 6.26 -9.32 -8.87
C VAL A 10 6.69 -8.73 -7.53
N LYS A 11 7.84 -8.05 -7.50
CA LYS A 11 8.35 -7.40 -6.29
C LYS A 11 7.49 -6.22 -5.90
N SER A 12 7.03 -6.22 -4.66
CA SER A 12 6.09 -5.22 -4.14
C SER A 12 6.62 -4.55 -2.87
N ALA A 13 6.22 -3.29 -2.69
CA ALA A 13 6.41 -2.57 -1.45
C ALA A 13 5.06 -2.29 -0.78
N VAL A 14 5.04 -2.30 0.56
CA VAL A 14 3.85 -1.94 1.33
C VAL A 14 4.15 -0.69 2.15
N PHE A 15 3.32 0.35 2.00
CA PHE A 15 3.41 1.59 2.75
C PHE A 15 2.42 1.56 3.90
N ILE A 16 2.89 1.92 5.10
CA ILE A 16 2.12 1.87 6.35
C ILE A 16 2.37 3.10 7.22
N SER A 17 1.43 3.44 8.10
CA SER A 17 1.63 4.46 9.15
C SER A 17 1.37 3.95 10.56
N GLY A 18 0.70 2.80 10.72
CA GLY A 18 0.17 2.32 12.00
C GLY A 18 0.41 0.85 12.30
N THR A 19 -0.64 0.18 12.74
CA THR A 19 -0.60 -1.20 13.29
C THR A 19 -0.16 -2.26 12.29
N GLY A 20 -0.48 -2.10 10.99
CA GLY A 20 -0.09 -3.03 9.94
C GLY A 20 -0.99 -4.26 9.82
N SER A 21 -2.26 -4.19 10.18
CA SER A 21 -3.22 -5.29 9.99
C SER A 21 -3.29 -5.75 8.53
N ASN A 22 -3.48 -4.81 7.60
CA ASN A 22 -3.47 -5.11 6.17
C ASN A 22 -2.10 -5.61 5.68
N LEU A 23 -0.99 -5.06 6.21
CA LEU A 23 0.35 -5.56 5.92
C LEU A 23 0.49 -7.05 6.33
N LYS A 24 -0.02 -7.44 7.51
CA LYS A 24 -0.02 -8.84 7.96
C LYS A 24 -0.72 -9.76 6.96
N SER A 25 -1.89 -9.35 6.48
CA SER A 25 -2.66 -10.10 5.47
C SER A 25 -1.91 -10.20 4.14
N LEU A 26 -1.31 -9.10 3.67
CA LEU A 26 -0.51 -9.08 2.44
C LEU A 26 0.73 -9.98 2.56
N ILE A 27 1.42 -9.98 3.69
CA ILE A 27 2.57 -10.89 3.93
C ILE A 27 2.10 -12.35 3.89
N LYS A 28 1.00 -12.69 4.59
CA LYS A 28 0.44 -14.04 4.56
C LYS A 28 0.09 -14.48 3.13
N PHE A 29 -0.54 -13.60 2.36
CA PHE A 29 -0.88 -13.85 0.96
C PHE A 29 0.37 -14.06 0.09
N SER A 30 1.39 -13.19 0.21
CA SER A 30 2.61 -13.25 -0.61
C SER A 30 3.42 -14.52 -0.41
N LYS A 31 3.28 -15.18 0.74
CA LYS A 31 3.94 -16.46 1.06
C LYS A 31 3.29 -17.67 0.38
N LYS A 32 2.05 -17.55 -0.09
CA LYS A 32 1.40 -18.66 -0.80
C LYS A 32 2.18 -18.99 -2.08
N LYS A 33 2.29 -20.30 -2.40
CA LYS A 33 3.01 -20.80 -3.59
C LYS A 33 2.52 -20.12 -4.89
N LYS A 34 1.21 -20.00 -5.04
CA LYS A 34 0.56 -19.40 -6.22
C LYS A 34 0.42 -17.86 -6.14
N SER A 35 1.00 -17.19 -5.13
CA SER A 35 0.90 -15.73 -5.05
C SER A 35 1.69 -15.08 -6.18
N PRO A 36 1.10 -14.13 -6.93
CA PRO A 36 1.77 -13.41 -8.01
C PRO A 36 2.75 -12.35 -7.50
N ILE A 37 2.73 -12.03 -6.20
CA ILE A 37 3.57 -10.98 -5.61
C ILE A 37 4.48 -11.51 -4.51
N SER A 38 5.61 -10.83 -4.30
CA SER A 38 6.45 -10.90 -3.09
C SER A 38 6.45 -9.54 -2.40
N ILE A 39 6.54 -9.52 -1.06
CA ILE A 39 6.73 -8.27 -0.31
C ILE A 39 8.21 -8.14 0.02
N ASP A 40 8.89 -7.22 -0.66
CA ASP A 40 10.34 -7.05 -0.59
C ASP A 40 10.76 -5.83 0.25
N LEU A 41 9.83 -4.86 0.40
CA LEU A 41 10.11 -3.62 1.11
C LEU A 41 8.86 -3.13 1.88
N ILE A 42 9.07 -2.69 3.11
CA ILE A 42 8.06 -1.99 3.90
C ILE A 42 8.56 -0.56 4.12
N ILE A 43 7.71 0.40 3.80
CA ILE A 43 7.98 1.83 4.00
C ILE A 43 6.99 2.39 5.01
N SER A 44 7.50 3.17 5.97
CA SER A 44 6.66 3.89 6.93
C SER A 44 7.07 5.36 7.02
N ASN A 45 6.08 6.24 7.24
CA ASN A 45 6.31 7.63 7.62
C ASN A 45 6.39 7.82 9.13
N ASN A 46 6.16 6.75 9.91
CA ASN A 46 6.14 6.76 11.36
C ASN A 46 7.13 5.71 11.91
N PRO A 47 8.20 6.12 12.61
CA PRO A 47 9.15 5.17 13.21
C PRO A 47 8.55 4.30 14.30
N LYS A 48 7.44 4.75 14.91
CA LYS A 48 6.72 4.03 15.97
C LYS A 48 5.63 3.11 15.42
N ALA A 49 5.50 2.97 14.10
CA ALA A 49 4.48 2.11 13.49
C ALA A 49 4.67 0.65 13.91
N LYS A 50 3.66 0.09 14.61
CA LYS A 50 3.70 -1.31 15.09
C LYS A 50 3.89 -2.31 13.95
N GLY A 51 3.39 -1.99 12.76
CA GLY A 51 3.56 -2.81 11.56
C GLY A 51 5.01 -3.04 11.13
N LEU A 52 5.96 -2.17 11.53
CA LEU A 52 7.39 -2.39 11.28
C LEU A 52 7.94 -3.65 11.94
N LYS A 53 7.36 -4.08 13.08
CA LYS A 53 7.74 -5.35 13.74
C LYS A 53 7.47 -6.56 12.84
N LEU A 54 6.41 -6.52 12.03
CA LEU A 54 6.09 -7.59 11.07
C LEU A 54 7.20 -7.75 10.02
N GLY A 55 7.79 -6.65 9.58
CA GLY A 55 8.95 -6.69 8.68
C GLY A 55 10.18 -7.36 9.31
N LYS A 56 10.45 -7.10 10.60
CA LYS A 56 11.52 -7.76 11.34
C LYS A 56 11.30 -9.27 11.41
N ILE A 57 10.12 -9.69 11.86
CA ILE A 57 9.75 -11.10 12.03
C ILE A 57 9.81 -11.86 10.70
N ASN A 58 9.40 -11.23 9.60
CA ASN A 58 9.35 -11.86 8.28
C ASN A 58 10.59 -11.63 7.42
N LYS A 59 11.68 -11.06 7.99
CA LYS A 59 12.94 -10.75 7.31
C LYS A 59 12.76 -9.88 6.06
N ILE A 60 11.75 -8.99 6.07
CA ILE A 60 11.49 -8.05 4.98
C ILE A 60 12.22 -6.73 5.29
N LYS A 61 12.85 -6.13 4.27
CA LYS A 61 13.52 -4.83 4.41
C LYS A 61 12.52 -3.75 4.82
N ARG A 62 12.94 -2.86 5.72
CA ARG A 62 12.11 -1.78 6.26
C ARG A 62 12.84 -0.47 6.10
N LYS A 63 12.13 0.58 5.72
CA LYS A 63 12.62 1.94 5.68
C LYS A 63 11.60 2.90 6.29
N VAL A 64 12.10 3.86 7.05
CA VAL A 64 11.29 4.92 7.65
C VAL A 64 11.74 6.25 7.09
N TYR A 65 10.79 7.05 6.65
CA TYR A 65 11.03 8.36 6.07
C TYR A 65 10.25 9.45 6.79
N ASN A 66 10.92 10.54 7.14
CA ASN A 66 10.27 11.70 7.71
C ASN A 66 9.73 12.63 6.61
N PHE A 67 8.42 12.71 6.48
CA PHE A 67 7.74 13.48 5.43
C PHE A 67 7.72 15.00 5.65
N LYS A 68 8.51 15.56 6.56
CA LYS A 68 8.61 17.03 6.74
C LYS A 68 9.08 17.75 5.47
N LYS A 69 10.03 17.17 4.73
CA LYS A 69 10.50 17.68 3.43
C LYS A 69 10.02 16.75 2.29
N LYS A 70 8.72 16.77 2.02
CA LYS A 70 7.99 15.80 1.19
C LYS A 70 8.69 15.49 -0.15
N TYR A 71 9.00 16.48 -0.95
CA TYR A 71 9.58 16.25 -2.29
C TYR A 71 10.96 15.58 -2.26
N LYS A 72 11.83 15.98 -1.33
CA LYS A 72 13.16 15.36 -1.15
C LYS A 72 13.01 13.89 -0.76
N ILE A 73 12.10 13.61 0.15
CA ILE A 73 11.82 12.26 0.65
C ILE A 73 11.20 11.37 -0.42
N GLU A 74 10.26 11.88 -1.19
CA GLU A 74 9.65 11.14 -2.29
C GLU A 74 10.68 10.73 -3.36
N ASN A 75 11.65 11.57 -3.68
CA ASN A 75 12.74 11.22 -4.58
C ASN A 75 13.63 10.10 -3.99
N GLN A 76 13.92 10.14 -2.69
CA GLN A 76 14.65 9.05 -2.02
C GLN A 76 13.86 7.73 -2.07
N ILE A 77 12.55 7.80 -1.83
CA ILE A 77 11.67 6.63 -1.91
C ILE A 77 11.69 6.05 -3.32
N LEU A 78 11.56 6.89 -4.35
CA LEU A 78 11.63 6.45 -5.76
C LEU A 78 12.96 5.76 -6.09
N PHE A 79 14.07 6.32 -5.60
CA PHE A 79 15.40 5.69 -5.75
C PHE A 79 15.43 4.30 -5.11
N ASP A 80 14.93 4.17 -3.89
CA ASP A 80 14.91 2.88 -3.19
C ASP A 80 13.98 1.86 -3.86
N LEU A 81 12.82 2.30 -4.33
CA LEU A 81 11.89 1.45 -5.09
C LEU A 81 12.56 0.91 -6.37
N LYS A 82 13.28 1.77 -7.08
CA LYS A 82 14.05 1.38 -8.28
C LYS A 82 15.17 0.40 -7.93
N LYS A 83 15.97 0.69 -6.88
CA LYS A 83 17.05 -0.17 -6.38
C LYS A 83 16.55 -1.58 -6.02
N HIS A 84 15.38 -1.68 -5.42
CA HIS A 84 14.75 -2.96 -5.05
C HIS A 84 13.91 -3.59 -6.18
N LYS A 85 13.87 -2.96 -7.36
CA LYS A 85 13.09 -3.42 -8.53
C LYS A 85 11.61 -3.57 -8.22
N ILE A 86 11.06 -2.69 -7.38
CA ILE A 86 9.64 -2.70 -7.00
C ILE A 86 8.78 -2.28 -8.19
N LYS A 87 7.72 -3.04 -8.44
CA LYS A 87 6.76 -2.79 -9.53
C LYS A 87 5.33 -2.54 -9.02
N VAL A 88 5.05 -2.89 -7.76
CA VAL A 88 3.74 -2.65 -7.15
C VAL A 88 3.94 -2.00 -5.79
N ILE A 89 3.20 -0.96 -5.51
CA ILE A 89 3.06 -0.34 -4.19
C ILE A 89 1.66 -0.61 -3.67
N CYS A 90 1.54 -1.14 -2.45
CA CYS A 90 0.28 -1.24 -1.73
C CYS A 90 0.27 -0.21 -0.60
N LEU A 91 -0.65 0.76 -0.66
CA LEU A 91 -0.90 1.69 0.44
C LEU A 91 -1.86 1.02 1.42
N ALA A 92 -1.32 0.57 2.55
CA ALA A 92 -2.04 -0.23 3.54
C ALA A 92 -2.15 0.53 4.88
N GLY A 93 -3.04 1.49 4.93
CA GLY A 93 -3.16 2.42 6.06
C GLY A 93 -2.01 3.43 6.09
N PHE A 94 -1.62 3.93 4.94
CA PHE A 94 -0.60 4.98 4.80
C PHE A 94 -1.26 6.35 4.86
N MET A 95 -0.95 7.12 5.92
CA MET A 95 -1.62 8.40 6.26
C MET A 95 -0.93 9.64 5.65
N LYS A 96 -0.26 9.48 4.51
CA LYS A 96 0.33 10.60 3.77
C LYS A 96 -0.13 10.56 2.32
N VAL A 97 -0.42 11.73 1.77
CA VAL A 97 -0.77 11.90 0.36
C VAL A 97 0.52 11.94 -0.45
N LEU A 98 0.66 11.05 -1.42
CA LEU A 98 1.75 11.07 -2.39
C LEU A 98 1.55 12.21 -3.39
N SER A 99 2.64 12.83 -3.83
CA SER A 99 2.54 13.91 -4.81
C SER A 99 2.25 13.36 -6.21
N ARG A 100 1.68 14.24 -7.07
CA ARG A 100 1.52 13.95 -8.50
C ARG A 100 2.84 13.53 -9.14
N ASN A 101 3.92 14.25 -8.82
CA ASN A 101 5.27 13.96 -9.31
C ASN A 101 5.74 12.55 -8.93
N PHE A 102 5.50 12.12 -7.68
CA PHE A 102 5.81 10.75 -7.24
C PHE A 102 5.02 9.70 -8.05
N ILE A 103 3.70 9.89 -8.16
CA ILE A 103 2.81 8.95 -8.86
C ILE A 103 3.22 8.83 -10.33
N THR A 104 3.54 9.94 -11.00
CA THR A 104 3.95 9.95 -12.41
C THR A 104 5.32 9.31 -12.63
N LYS A 105 6.28 9.54 -11.71
CA LYS A 105 7.65 9.02 -11.82
C LYS A 105 7.75 7.54 -11.45
N PHE A 106 6.85 7.03 -10.63
CA PHE A 106 6.86 5.61 -10.31
C PHE A 106 6.38 4.77 -11.49
N LYS A 107 7.30 4.02 -12.10
CA LYS A 107 7.02 3.15 -13.26
C LYS A 107 6.46 1.79 -12.84
N GLY A 108 5.32 1.81 -12.15
CA GLY A 108 4.63 0.61 -11.64
C GLY A 108 3.19 0.92 -11.27
N LYS A 109 2.54 -0.01 -10.59
CA LYS A 109 1.15 0.15 -10.12
C LYS A 109 1.13 0.53 -8.64
N ILE A 110 0.30 1.50 -8.29
CA ILE A 110 0.03 1.87 -6.90
C ILE A 110 -1.42 1.49 -6.61
N LEU A 111 -1.63 0.68 -5.59
CA LEU A 111 -2.95 0.24 -5.12
C LEU A 111 -3.18 0.83 -3.73
N ASN A 112 -4.36 1.36 -3.49
CA ASN A 112 -4.77 1.88 -2.18
C ASN A 112 -5.92 1.05 -1.61
N ILE A 113 -5.84 0.74 -0.32
CA ILE A 113 -6.94 0.15 0.46
C ILE A 113 -7.61 1.30 1.20
N HIS A 114 -8.77 1.71 0.72
CA HIS A 114 -9.58 2.75 1.34
C HIS A 114 -10.62 2.13 2.27
N PRO A 115 -10.70 2.55 3.55
CA PRO A 115 -11.56 1.90 4.55
C PRO A 115 -13.01 2.39 4.49
N SER A 116 -13.59 2.44 3.30
CA SER A 116 -15.03 2.66 3.07
C SER A 116 -15.46 2.07 1.74
N LEU A 117 -16.76 1.91 1.56
CA LEU A 117 -17.39 1.59 0.27
C LEU A 117 -17.49 2.87 -0.56
N LEU A 118 -16.47 3.15 -1.38
CA LEU A 118 -16.49 4.31 -2.26
C LEU A 118 -17.70 4.26 -3.24
N PRO A 119 -18.29 5.40 -3.57
CA PRO A 119 -17.85 6.79 -3.35
C PRO A 119 -18.17 7.38 -1.98
N LYS A 120 -18.83 6.63 -1.07
CA LYS A 120 -19.14 7.12 0.29
C LYS A 120 -17.85 7.29 1.12
N TYR A 121 -17.84 8.30 1.99
CA TYR A 121 -16.79 8.54 3.00
C TYR A 121 -15.37 8.60 2.43
N LYS A 122 -15.17 9.42 1.39
CA LYS A 122 -13.83 9.79 0.92
C LYS A 122 -13.03 10.47 2.04
N GLY A 123 -11.71 10.30 2.07
CA GLY A 123 -10.81 10.96 3.03
C GLY A 123 -10.66 10.21 4.35
N LEU A 124 -10.57 10.95 5.46
CA LEU A 124 -10.28 10.42 6.79
C LEU A 124 -11.54 10.11 7.60
N ASN A 125 -11.36 9.41 8.74
CA ASN A 125 -12.40 9.09 9.73
C ASN A 125 -13.62 8.34 9.14
N THR A 126 -13.39 7.51 8.16
CA THR A 126 -14.43 6.81 7.39
C THR A 126 -15.35 5.97 8.28
N HIS A 127 -14.81 5.19 9.22
CA HIS A 127 -15.58 4.35 10.13
C HIS A 127 -16.47 5.19 11.05
N GLN A 128 -15.94 6.26 11.66
CA GLN A 128 -16.72 7.14 12.53
C GLN A 128 -17.86 7.81 11.76
N ARG A 129 -17.58 8.25 10.52
CA ARG A 129 -18.60 8.87 9.67
C ARG A 129 -19.69 7.89 9.27
N ALA A 130 -19.34 6.64 9.00
CA ALA A 130 -20.31 5.58 8.71
C ALA A 130 -21.20 5.29 9.93
N LEU A 131 -20.60 5.21 11.13
CA LEU A 131 -21.35 5.03 12.38
C LEU A 131 -22.28 6.20 12.67
N ASN A 132 -21.79 7.43 12.55
CA ASN A 132 -22.59 8.64 12.79
C ASN A 132 -23.81 8.76 11.84
N ASN A 133 -23.70 8.16 10.65
CA ASN A 133 -24.80 8.14 9.67
C ASN A 133 -25.63 6.84 9.75
N ASN A 134 -25.48 6.05 10.82
CA ASN A 134 -26.24 4.82 11.02
C ASN A 134 -26.20 3.86 9.80
N GLU A 135 -25.05 3.78 9.11
CA GLU A 135 -24.93 2.89 7.95
C GLU A 135 -25.04 1.42 8.37
N LYS A 136 -25.93 0.70 7.69
CA LYS A 136 -26.11 -0.74 7.92
C LYS A 136 -24.92 -1.58 7.48
N TYR A 137 -24.15 -1.09 6.51
CA TYR A 137 -23.00 -1.79 5.93
C TYR A 137 -21.77 -0.90 5.94
N SER A 138 -20.64 -1.50 6.25
CA SER A 138 -19.32 -0.90 6.14
C SER A 138 -18.38 -1.86 5.42
N GLY A 139 -17.34 -1.33 4.79
CA GLY A 139 -16.40 -2.15 4.05
C GLY A 139 -15.15 -1.40 3.63
N CYS A 140 -14.44 -1.94 2.65
CA CYS A 140 -13.28 -1.29 2.08
C CYS A 140 -13.31 -1.36 0.56
N THR A 141 -12.62 -0.42 -0.08
CA THR A 141 -12.42 -0.39 -1.53
C THR A 141 -10.94 -0.48 -1.84
N VAL A 142 -10.56 -1.41 -2.71
CA VAL A 142 -9.21 -1.45 -3.27
C VAL A 142 -9.25 -0.82 -4.65
N HIS A 143 -8.42 0.20 -4.86
CA HIS A 143 -8.41 0.90 -6.15
C HIS A 143 -6.99 1.30 -6.56
N PRO A 144 -6.70 1.42 -7.87
CA PRO A 144 -5.46 1.99 -8.34
C PRO A 144 -5.38 3.47 -7.97
N VAL A 145 -4.16 3.93 -7.69
CA VAL A 145 -3.86 5.35 -7.51
C VAL A 145 -3.22 5.85 -8.79
N SER A 146 -3.95 6.67 -9.53
CA SER A 146 -3.43 7.43 -10.66
C SER A 146 -3.70 8.91 -10.42
N TYR A 147 -2.95 9.75 -11.07
CA TYR A 147 -3.15 11.18 -10.92
C TYR A 147 -4.47 11.68 -11.55
N THR A 148 -5.01 10.93 -12.51
CA THR A 148 -6.33 11.19 -13.14
C THR A 148 -7.49 10.77 -12.23
N HIS A 149 -7.26 9.93 -11.21
CA HIS A 149 -8.30 9.36 -10.33
C HIS A 149 -8.46 10.06 -8.98
N LEU A 150 -7.94 11.27 -8.81
CA LEU A 150 -8.38 12.11 -7.68
C LEU A 150 -9.86 12.47 -7.75
N THR A 151 -10.54 12.16 -8.85
CA THR A 151 -11.95 12.51 -9.12
C THR A 151 -12.92 11.34 -9.32
N LEU A 152 -12.46 10.09 -9.51
CA LEU A 152 -13.38 8.96 -9.74
C LEU A 152 -12.97 7.68 -9.02
N PRO A 153 -13.90 6.97 -8.38
CA PRO A 153 -13.67 5.66 -7.79
C PRO A 153 -13.78 4.58 -8.85
N THR A 154 -12.84 3.66 -8.87
CA THR A 154 -12.96 2.47 -9.70
C THR A 154 -12.98 1.22 -8.85
N THR A 155 -14.06 0.49 -8.97
CA THR A 155 -14.33 -0.91 -8.61
C THR A 155 -14.30 -1.28 -7.13
N VAL A 156 -15.48 -1.55 -6.61
CA VAL A 156 -15.78 -2.24 -5.36
C VAL A 156 -15.44 -3.72 -5.53
N ILE A 157 -14.65 -4.26 -4.61
CA ILE A 157 -14.55 -5.71 -4.42
C ILE A 157 -15.14 -6.00 -3.04
N VAL A 158 -16.20 -6.76 -3.03
CA VAL A 158 -16.88 -7.28 -1.83
C VAL A 158 -16.01 -8.37 -1.20
#